data_ba3612c65470180d5c72ec768d75ba1f
#
_entry.id   ba3612c65470180d5c72ec768d75ba1f
#
_cell.length_a   1.000
_cell.length_b   1.000
_cell.length_c   1.000
_cell.angle_alpha   90.00
_cell.angle_beta   90.00
_cell.angle_gamma   90.00
#
_symmetry.space_group_name_H-M   'P 1'
#
loop_
_entity.id
_entity.type
_entity.pdbx_description
1 polymer ?
#
loop_
_entity_poly.entity_id
_entity_poly.type
_entity_poly.pdbx_seq_one_letter_code
_entity_poly.pdbx_strand_id
1 'polypeptide(L)'
;RTLYRLQVSNLSALTESNPYTYEVDVAKSGSSYKKTFKLIIMPQSTDTDITVTINGVEANWVASNGGYYDGSIETTDEIANVIVKAKNQFTKLAITEDGEPAPTLVDRGITSKAYTIALTEATDTAKIYTIYVQSQNTSQPIKSYKLHITRRSGENDIISIKRGNVDATEEPVENSDDVKYIFFVDSMTEVPQITIETSPKSILRVGYYDSQNKWHNNGDSSASTAGDTAGWTTDNNWQDTLPANANGGKYVIEVKAENGSKKNYVLEFREKSDDTSIKSITTEKGLDGEYNVDMSMTVLYEANVPDHDILLDILLTDKYATIESIHEVALPDDSENIIDSTGDIITRKKTDEGAFRYKVVGGVPIGGKRYLRITVKPQNDKAELVKNYYLLLKGASDDLSLDNVKVNDTVNTTPISNGLKYTFSVPTTVTEADVT
;
A
#
# COMPACT_ATOMS: atom_id res chain seq x y z
N ARG A 1 48.55 -54.98 -36.78
CA ARG A 1 48.71 -53.67 -36.09
C ARG A 1 50.07 -53.70 -35.35
N THR A 2 50.96 -52.77 -35.64
CA THR A 2 52.21 -52.61 -34.90
C THR A 2 51.97 -51.65 -33.75
N LEU A 3 52.25 -52.06 -32.52
CA LEU A 3 52.08 -51.22 -31.31
C LEU A 3 53.48 -50.61 -31.02
N TYR A 4 53.51 -49.30 -30.93
CA TYR A 4 54.70 -48.56 -30.52
C TYR A 4 54.52 -48.13 -29.05
N ARG A 5 55.58 -48.35 -28.22
CA ARG A 5 55.59 -47.91 -26.82
C ARG A 5 56.64 -46.82 -26.67
N LEU A 6 56.20 -45.68 -26.16
CA LEU A 6 57.11 -44.59 -25.77
C LEU A 6 57.22 -44.62 -24.22
N GLN A 7 58.42 -44.73 -23.70
CA GLN A 7 58.72 -44.62 -22.29
C GLN A 7 59.27 -43.23 -22.00
N VAL A 8 58.63 -42.50 -21.13
CA VAL A 8 59.07 -41.16 -20.75
C VAL A 8 59.57 -41.23 -19.31
N SER A 9 60.81 -40.78 -19.08
CA SER A 9 61.43 -40.69 -17.74
C SER A 9 61.50 -39.24 -17.27
N ASN A 10 61.77 -39.03 -15.95
CA ASN A 10 61.90 -37.68 -15.33
C ASN A 10 60.63 -36.85 -15.31
N LEU A 11 59.47 -37.47 -15.10
CA LEU A 11 58.24 -36.82 -15.07
C LEU A 11 58.09 -35.80 -13.90
N SER A 12 58.94 -35.91 -12.85
CA SER A 12 58.98 -35.00 -11.71
C SER A 12 59.43 -33.58 -12.07
N ALA A 13 60.05 -33.37 -13.23
CA ALA A 13 60.46 -32.04 -13.73
C ALA A 13 59.34 -31.33 -14.52
N LEU A 14 58.15 -31.97 -14.69
CA LEU A 14 57.08 -31.38 -15.47
C LEU A 14 56.39 -30.28 -14.68
N THR A 15 56.11 -29.18 -15.36
CA THR A 15 55.20 -28.12 -14.90
C THR A 15 54.16 -27.86 -15.97
N GLU A 16 53.06 -27.21 -15.64
CA GLU A 16 52.04 -26.80 -16.63
C GLU A 16 52.60 -25.87 -17.69
N SER A 17 53.61 -25.05 -17.32
CA SER A 17 54.27 -24.13 -18.22
C SER A 17 55.40 -24.78 -19.04
N ASN A 18 55.85 -25.99 -18.65
CA ASN A 18 56.91 -26.72 -19.30
C ASN A 18 56.55 -28.20 -19.51
N PRO A 19 55.60 -28.53 -20.42
CA PRO A 19 55.20 -29.88 -20.72
C PRO A 19 56.27 -30.58 -21.62
N TYR A 20 56.35 -31.91 -21.52
CA TYR A 20 57.05 -32.67 -22.53
C TYR A 20 56.23 -32.76 -23.82
N THR A 21 56.83 -32.38 -24.95
CA THR A 21 56.17 -32.41 -26.24
C THR A 21 56.93 -33.37 -27.15
N TYR A 22 56.20 -34.34 -27.69
CA TYR A 22 56.77 -35.27 -28.70
C TYR A 22 56.00 -35.12 -30.01
N GLU A 23 56.72 -35.16 -31.12
CA GLU A 23 56.12 -35.24 -32.42
C GLU A 23 56.20 -36.69 -32.92
N VAL A 24 55.10 -37.25 -33.34
CA VAL A 24 55.02 -38.60 -33.88
C VAL A 24 54.60 -38.50 -35.34
N ASP A 25 55.53 -38.87 -36.23
CA ASP A 25 55.26 -38.92 -37.62
C ASP A 25 54.72 -40.29 -38.03
N VAL A 26 53.60 -40.28 -38.64
CA VAL A 26 52.99 -41.50 -39.21
C VAL A 26 52.99 -41.38 -40.72
N ALA A 27 53.77 -42.30 -41.40
CA ALA A 27 53.84 -42.35 -42.83
C ALA A 27 53.31 -43.68 -43.38
N LYS A 28 52.63 -43.65 -44.49
CA LYS A 28 52.24 -44.87 -45.21
C LYS A 28 53.43 -45.42 -45.97
N SER A 29 53.74 -46.70 -45.78
CA SER A 29 54.80 -47.35 -46.47
C SER A 29 54.63 -47.21 -48.01
N GLY A 30 55.69 -46.76 -48.69
CA GLY A 30 55.68 -46.55 -50.14
C GLY A 30 54.93 -45.32 -50.64
N SER A 31 54.62 -44.38 -49.74
CA SER A 31 53.92 -43.13 -50.06
C SER A 31 54.66 -41.93 -49.49
N SER A 32 54.66 -40.82 -50.21
CA SER A 32 55.11 -39.52 -49.67
C SER A 32 54.16 -38.90 -48.66
N TYR A 33 53.02 -39.55 -48.39
CA TYR A 33 52.03 -39.04 -47.42
C TYR A 33 52.49 -39.27 -45.96
N LYS A 34 52.69 -38.18 -45.24
CA LYS A 34 53.11 -38.15 -43.85
C LYS A 34 52.11 -37.28 -43.04
N LYS A 35 51.74 -37.76 -41.86
CA LYS A 35 50.95 -36.97 -40.91
C LYS A 35 51.64 -36.92 -39.56
N THR A 36 51.89 -35.72 -39.07
CA THR A 36 52.57 -35.48 -37.81
C THR A 36 51.50 -35.30 -36.70
N PHE A 37 51.66 -36.06 -35.66
CA PHE A 37 50.81 -35.91 -34.40
C PHE A 37 51.70 -35.34 -33.32
N LYS A 38 51.15 -34.41 -32.54
CA LYS A 38 51.85 -33.85 -31.41
C LYS A 38 51.27 -34.50 -30.12
N LEU A 39 52.17 -35.16 -29.36
CA LEU A 39 51.80 -35.71 -28.02
C LEU A 39 52.38 -34.77 -26.98
N ILE A 40 51.53 -34.28 -26.13
CA ILE A 40 51.86 -33.37 -25.02
C ILE A 40 51.61 -34.11 -23.71
N ILE A 41 52.60 -34.19 -22.86
CA ILE A 41 52.55 -34.81 -21.51
C ILE A 41 52.72 -33.68 -20.50
N MET A 42 51.71 -33.49 -19.66
CA MET A 42 51.69 -32.47 -18.62
C MET A 42 51.41 -33.11 -17.26
N PRO A 43 51.85 -32.50 -16.15
CA PRO A 43 51.42 -32.93 -14.83
C PRO A 43 49.94 -32.77 -14.68
N GLN A 44 49.35 -33.53 -13.79
CA GLN A 44 47.96 -33.30 -13.38
C GLN A 44 47.87 -31.98 -12.63
N SER A 45 46.94 -31.13 -13.03
CA SER A 45 46.71 -29.85 -12.37
C SER A 45 46.15 -30.02 -10.94
N THR A 46 46.65 -29.18 -10.06
CA THR A 46 46.15 -29.05 -8.69
C THR A 46 45.19 -27.86 -8.55
N ASP A 47 44.93 -27.15 -9.64
CA ASP A 47 44.10 -25.95 -9.67
C ASP A 47 42.65 -26.27 -9.32
N THR A 48 42.12 -25.54 -8.36
CA THR A 48 40.73 -25.60 -7.90
C THR A 48 40.00 -24.28 -8.00
N ASP A 49 40.61 -23.28 -8.70
CA ASP A 49 40.01 -21.98 -8.85
C ASP A 49 38.73 -22.06 -9.71
N ILE A 50 37.71 -21.33 -9.29
CA ILE A 50 36.43 -21.26 -9.98
C ILE A 50 35.96 -19.82 -10.15
N THR A 51 35.06 -19.62 -11.09
CA THR A 51 34.18 -18.45 -11.18
C THR A 51 32.74 -18.90 -11.05
N VAL A 52 31.91 -18.09 -10.42
CA VAL A 52 30.50 -18.37 -10.22
C VAL A 52 29.70 -17.23 -10.83
N THR A 53 28.70 -17.56 -11.65
CA THR A 53 27.74 -16.59 -12.16
C THR A 53 26.32 -17.01 -11.78
N ILE A 54 25.47 -16.04 -11.47
CA ILE A 54 24.06 -16.23 -11.13
C ILE A 54 23.25 -15.39 -12.10
N ASN A 55 22.37 -16.03 -12.87
CA ASN A 55 21.60 -15.40 -13.95
C ASN A 55 22.47 -14.53 -14.90
N GLY A 56 23.70 -14.99 -15.17
CA GLY A 56 24.65 -14.31 -16.06
C GLY A 56 25.49 -13.20 -15.40
N VAL A 57 25.27 -12.89 -14.14
CA VAL A 57 26.05 -11.90 -13.36
C VAL A 57 27.09 -12.63 -12.52
N GLU A 58 28.34 -12.17 -12.52
CA GLU A 58 29.40 -12.76 -11.70
C GLU A 58 29.14 -12.51 -10.22
N ALA A 59 29.17 -13.57 -9.42
CA ALA A 59 29.03 -13.50 -7.98
C ALA A 59 30.26 -12.91 -7.32
N ASN A 60 30.09 -12.04 -6.34
CA ASN A 60 31.17 -11.39 -5.64
C ASN A 60 31.87 -12.34 -4.67
N TRP A 61 33.20 -12.32 -4.65
CA TRP A 61 33.96 -13.03 -3.61
C TRP A 61 34.09 -12.17 -2.36
N VAL A 62 33.53 -12.66 -1.23
CA VAL A 62 33.60 -12.03 0.08
C VAL A 62 34.62 -12.77 0.93
N ALA A 63 35.73 -12.12 1.30
CA ALA A 63 36.83 -12.75 2.01
C ALA A 63 36.59 -12.95 3.53
N SER A 64 35.56 -12.35 4.10
CA SER A 64 35.23 -12.50 5.52
C SER A 64 34.67 -13.89 5.86
N ASN A 65 34.84 -14.33 7.11
CA ASN A 65 34.28 -15.60 7.63
C ASN A 65 34.63 -16.86 6.80
N GLY A 66 35.86 -16.96 6.34
CA GLY A 66 36.34 -18.11 5.57
C GLY A 66 36.15 -18.02 4.07
N GLY A 67 35.54 -16.95 3.59
CA GLY A 67 35.32 -16.65 2.19
C GLY A 67 34.10 -17.38 1.59
N TYR A 68 33.31 -16.64 0.84
CA TYR A 68 32.17 -17.17 0.10
C TYR A 68 31.86 -16.34 -1.15
N TYR A 69 31.18 -16.94 -2.12
CA TYR A 69 30.58 -16.24 -3.23
C TYR A 69 29.21 -15.69 -2.81
N ASP A 70 28.94 -14.44 -3.12
CA ASP A 70 27.70 -13.79 -2.79
C ASP A 70 27.02 -13.25 -4.05
N GLY A 71 25.74 -13.51 -4.19
CA GLY A 71 24.95 -13.02 -5.31
C GLY A 71 23.46 -13.00 -5.01
N SER A 72 22.72 -12.31 -5.87
CA SER A 72 21.28 -12.14 -5.74
C SER A 72 20.59 -12.31 -7.08
N ILE A 73 19.30 -12.67 -7.03
CA ILE A 73 18.41 -12.65 -8.19
C ILE A 73 17.36 -11.57 -8.00
N GLU A 74 16.74 -11.14 -9.10
CA GLU A 74 15.62 -10.18 -9.06
C GLU A 74 14.36 -10.82 -8.46
N THR A 75 13.48 -10.00 -7.93
CA THR A 75 12.20 -10.45 -7.32
C THR A 75 11.29 -11.20 -8.26
N THR A 76 11.35 -10.88 -9.54
CA THR A 76 10.56 -11.56 -10.58
C THR A 76 11.03 -12.96 -10.89
N ASP A 77 12.27 -13.30 -10.48
CA ASP A 77 12.86 -14.59 -10.73
C ASP A 77 12.64 -15.52 -9.54
N GLU A 78 12.04 -16.66 -9.78
CA GLU A 78 11.89 -17.73 -8.78
C GLU A 78 13.03 -18.76 -8.85
N ILE A 79 13.89 -18.61 -9.85
CA ILE A 79 14.94 -19.56 -10.16
C ILE A 79 16.26 -18.84 -10.37
N ALA A 80 17.27 -19.25 -9.62
CA ALA A 80 18.65 -18.86 -9.88
C ALA A 80 19.32 -19.89 -10.79
N ASN A 81 19.77 -19.44 -11.95
CA ASN A 81 20.65 -20.23 -12.83
C ASN A 81 22.10 -19.97 -12.44
N VAL A 82 22.67 -20.89 -11.68
CA VAL A 82 24.05 -20.80 -11.19
C VAL A 82 24.97 -21.56 -12.15
N ILE A 83 25.95 -20.87 -12.68
CA ILE A 83 27.01 -21.49 -13.52
C ILE A 83 28.29 -21.40 -12.75
N VAL A 84 28.85 -22.56 -12.43
CA VAL A 84 30.20 -22.70 -11.85
C VAL A 84 31.17 -23.12 -12.96
N LYS A 85 32.22 -22.33 -13.19
CA LYS A 85 33.22 -22.58 -14.19
C LYS A 85 34.58 -22.76 -13.52
N ALA A 86 35.18 -23.92 -13.68
CA ALA A 86 36.56 -24.16 -13.24
C ALA A 86 37.57 -23.57 -14.23
N LYS A 87 38.69 -23.10 -13.71
CA LYS A 87 39.80 -22.60 -14.52
C LYS A 87 40.48 -23.74 -15.30
N ASN A 88 40.60 -24.91 -14.67
CA ASN A 88 41.16 -26.11 -15.32
C ASN A 88 40.05 -27.01 -15.88
N GLN A 89 40.14 -27.38 -17.17
CA GLN A 89 39.15 -28.20 -17.88
C GLN A 89 38.98 -29.63 -17.36
N PHE A 90 39.88 -30.13 -16.55
CA PHE A 90 39.83 -31.48 -15.99
C PHE A 90 39.33 -31.51 -14.53
N THR A 91 38.98 -30.36 -14.00
CA THR A 91 38.41 -30.23 -12.65
C THR A 91 36.98 -30.79 -12.61
N LYS A 92 36.64 -31.47 -11.53
CA LYS A 92 35.27 -31.95 -11.29
C LYS A 92 34.56 -30.98 -10.35
N LEU A 93 33.32 -30.74 -10.65
CA LEU A 93 32.47 -29.80 -9.92
C LEU A 93 31.18 -30.47 -9.46
N ALA A 94 30.70 -30.08 -8.26
CA ALA A 94 29.36 -30.36 -7.81
C ALA A 94 28.90 -29.25 -6.85
N ILE A 95 27.61 -29.07 -6.75
CA ILE A 95 26.96 -28.15 -5.82
C ILE A 95 25.84 -28.86 -5.09
N THR A 96 25.67 -28.58 -3.81
CA THR A 96 24.54 -29.06 -3.00
C THR A 96 24.13 -28.00 -2.00
N GLU A 97 22.91 -28.08 -1.51
CA GLU A 97 22.44 -27.22 -0.41
C GLU A 97 23.27 -27.46 0.86
N ASP A 98 23.48 -26.44 1.64
CA ASP A 98 24.30 -26.55 2.85
C ASP A 98 23.65 -27.48 3.89
N GLY A 99 24.43 -28.35 4.48
CA GLY A 99 23.94 -29.39 5.38
C GLY A 99 23.63 -30.73 4.69
N GLU A 100 23.49 -30.75 3.38
CA GLU A 100 23.33 -31.99 2.62
C GLU A 100 24.65 -32.73 2.41
N PRO A 101 24.64 -34.06 2.31
CA PRO A 101 25.85 -34.84 2.07
C PRO A 101 26.59 -34.42 0.81
N ALA A 102 27.91 -34.42 0.84
CA ALA A 102 28.71 -34.12 -0.33
C ALA A 102 28.37 -35.09 -1.50
N PRO A 103 28.01 -34.58 -2.67
CA PRO A 103 27.63 -35.40 -3.80
C PRO A 103 28.83 -36.13 -4.40
N THR A 104 28.59 -37.23 -5.11
CA THR A 104 29.62 -37.89 -5.86
C THR A 104 30.08 -37.00 -7.01
N LEU A 105 31.36 -36.63 -7.04
CA LEU A 105 31.97 -35.85 -8.09
C LEU A 105 32.25 -36.73 -9.34
N VAL A 106 31.32 -36.77 -10.26
CA VAL A 106 31.39 -37.72 -11.41
C VAL A 106 31.74 -37.07 -12.75
N ASP A 107 31.66 -35.76 -12.89
CA ASP A 107 31.84 -35.09 -14.17
C ASP A 107 33.34 -34.83 -14.47
N ARG A 108 33.89 -35.61 -15.36
CA ARG A 108 35.25 -35.39 -15.90
C ARG A 108 35.17 -34.60 -17.21
N GLY A 109 36.02 -33.60 -17.35
CA GLY A 109 36.13 -32.84 -18.60
C GLY A 109 35.08 -31.71 -18.77
N ILE A 110 34.31 -31.42 -17.75
CA ILE A 110 33.36 -30.29 -17.77
C ILE A 110 34.02 -29.10 -17.09
N THR A 111 34.25 -28.02 -17.83
CA THR A 111 34.82 -26.76 -17.33
C THR A 111 33.74 -25.81 -16.79
N SER A 112 32.47 -26.11 -17.02
CA SER A 112 31.36 -25.38 -16.44
C SER A 112 30.20 -26.30 -16.17
N LYS A 113 29.46 -26.05 -15.10
CA LYS A 113 28.24 -26.77 -14.76
C LYS A 113 27.18 -25.77 -14.39
N ALA A 114 26.01 -25.91 -15.01
CA ALA A 114 24.81 -25.14 -14.66
C ALA A 114 23.98 -25.89 -13.62
N TYR A 115 23.50 -25.14 -12.64
CA TYR A 115 22.60 -25.60 -11.58
C TYR A 115 21.38 -24.69 -11.53
N THR A 116 20.23 -25.28 -11.36
CA THR A 116 18.98 -24.55 -11.19
C THR A 116 18.58 -24.61 -9.72
N ILE A 117 18.46 -23.45 -9.09
CA ILE A 117 18.14 -23.30 -7.67
C ILE A 117 16.82 -22.53 -7.55
N ALA A 118 15.83 -23.16 -6.93
CA ALA A 118 14.56 -22.51 -6.65
C ALA A 118 14.67 -21.61 -5.41
N LEU A 119 14.21 -20.36 -5.54
CA LEU A 119 14.15 -19.33 -4.51
C LEU A 119 12.73 -18.76 -4.51
N THR A 120 11.80 -19.52 -3.94
CA THR A 120 10.35 -19.21 -4.00
C THR A 120 9.94 -18.01 -3.16
N GLU A 121 10.76 -17.60 -2.19
CA GLU A 121 10.46 -16.48 -1.30
C GLU A 121 11.62 -15.49 -1.28
N ALA A 122 11.29 -14.19 -1.26
CA ALA A 122 12.23 -13.14 -0.94
C ALA A 122 12.50 -13.19 0.56
N THR A 123 13.58 -13.86 0.97
CA THR A 123 13.96 -13.96 2.38
C THR A 123 15.16 -13.09 2.66
N ASP A 124 15.22 -12.51 3.86
CA ASP A 124 16.39 -11.79 4.36
C ASP A 124 17.59 -12.70 4.57
N THR A 125 17.33 -14.00 4.65
CA THR A 125 18.36 -15.01 4.86
C THR A 125 18.78 -15.62 3.53
N ALA A 126 20.06 -15.51 3.21
CA ALA A 126 20.61 -16.14 2.04
C ALA A 126 20.45 -17.67 2.11
N LYS A 127 20.01 -18.29 1.03
CA LYS A 127 20.18 -19.73 0.87
C LYS A 127 21.64 -20.04 0.65
N ILE A 128 22.17 -21.00 1.42
CA ILE A 128 23.59 -21.35 1.39
C ILE A 128 23.76 -22.67 0.66
N TYR A 129 24.68 -22.68 -0.27
CA TYR A 129 25.09 -23.85 -1.02
C TYR A 129 26.57 -24.10 -0.84
N THR A 130 27.00 -25.35 -0.96
CA THR A 130 28.40 -25.73 -0.96
C THR A 130 28.79 -26.21 -2.36
N ILE A 131 29.80 -25.57 -2.94
CA ILE A 131 30.42 -25.94 -4.22
C ILE A 131 31.67 -26.78 -3.91
N TYR A 132 31.67 -28.02 -4.36
CA TYR A 132 32.76 -28.94 -4.21
C TYR A 132 33.61 -28.95 -5.51
N VAL A 133 34.91 -28.84 -5.33
CA VAL A 133 35.87 -28.76 -6.44
C VAL A 133 36.96 -29.76 -6.20
N GLN A 134 37.09 -30.71 -7.11
CA GLN A 134 38.19 -31.66 -7.10
C GLN A 134 39.11 -31.39 -8.30
N SER A 135 40.37 -31.09 -8.03
CA SER A 135 41.36 -30.90 -9.06
C SER A 135 41.57 -32.17 -9.89
N GLN A 136 42.25 -32.04 -11.04
CA GLN A 136 42.65 -33.18 -11.86
C GLN A 136 43.50 -34.18 -11.09
N ASN A 137 44.36 -33.70 -10.21
CA ASN A 137 45.13 -34.53 -9.28
C ASN A 137 44.24 -34.96 -8.10
N THR A 138 43.67 -36.15 -8.22
CA THR A 138 42.75 -36.72 -7.21
C THR A 138 43.42 -37.07 -5.87
N SER A 139 44.75 -36.98 -5.75
CA SER A 139 45.47 -37.08 -4.49
C SER A 139 45.31 -35.81 -3.62
N GLN A 140 44.89 -34.71 -4.23
CA GLN A 140 44.58 -33.49 -3.50
C GLN A 140 43.19 -33.58 -2.85
N PRO A 141 43.01 -32.97 -1.67
CA PRO A 141 41.69 -32.93 -1.04
C PRO A 141 40.69 -32.14 -1.88
N ILE A 142 39.42 -32.51 -1.77
CA ILE A 142 38.33 -31.75 -2.34
C ILE A 142 38.26 -30.41 -1.61
N LYS A 143 38.30 -29.32 -2.38
CA LYS A 143 38.11 -27.97 -1.86
C LYS A 143 36.63 -27.62 -1.92
N SER A 144 36.15 -26.93 -0.92
CA SER A 144 34.76 -26.45 -0.87
C SER A 144 34.71 -24.93 -0.80
N TYR A 145 33.70 -24.37 -1.47
CA TYR A 145 33.37 -22.95 -1.43
C TYR A 145 31.93 -22.80 -1.02
N LYS A 146 31.65 -21.81 -0.21
CA LYS A 146 30.24 -21.45 0.11
C LYS A 146 29.73 -20.50 -0.97
N LEU A 147 28.44 -20.64 -1.29
CA LEU A 147 27.70 -19.75 -2.17
C LEU A 147 26.44 -19.29 -1.44
N HIS A 148 26.32 -18.01 -1.24
CA HIS A 148 25.16 -17.36 -0.64
C HIS A 148 24.32 -16.77 -1.77
N ILE A 149 23.03 -17.09 -1.81
CA ILE A 149 22.11 -16.57 -2.82
C ILE A 149 20.90 -15.96 -2.10
N THR A 150 20.64 -14.71 -2.41
CA THR A 150 19.44 -13.99 -1.94
C THR A 150 18.52 -13.66 -3.11
N ARG A 151 17.21 -13.53 -2.83
CA ARG A 151 16.26 -12.95 -3.77
C ARG A 151 16.01 -11.52 -3.32
N ARG A 152 16.23 -10.55 -4.22
CA ARG A 152 15.98 -9.14 -3.89
C ARG A 152 14.52 -8.90 -3.65
N SER A 153 14.18 -8.11 -2.64
CA SER A 153 12.82 -7.69 -2.40
C SER A 153 12.39 -6.58 -3.37
N GLY A 154 11.17 -6.68 -3.89
CA GLY A 154 10.50 -5.62 -4.65
C GLY A 154 9.52 -4.83 -3.79
N GLU A 155 9.43 -5.15 -2.51
CA GLU A 155 8.54 -4.47 -1.60
C GLU A 155 9.00 -3.03 -1.35
N ASN A 156 8.08 -2.10 -1.56
CA ASN A 156 8.29 -0.68 -1.41
C ASN A 156 7.10 0.00 -0.74
N ASP A 157 6.42 -0.73 0.15
CA ASP A 157 5.26 -0.23 0.86
C ASP A 157 5.65 0.55 2.12
N ILE A 158 4.77 1.46 2.53
CA ILE A 158 4.85 2.13 3.81
C ILE A 158 4.23 1.23 4.86
N ILE A 159 4.97 0.96 5.95
CA ILE A 159 4.50 0.20 7.11
C ILE A 159 3.85 1.14 8.12
N SER A 160 4.47 2.29 8.37
CA SER A 160 3.91 3.28 9.29
C SER A 160 4.41 4.70 8.99
N ILE A 161 3.53 5.68 9.21
CA ILE A 161 3.90 7.10 9.26
C ILE A 161 3.32 7.67 10.54
N LYS A 162 4.17 8.25 11.39
CA LYS A 162 3.78 8.75 12.72
C LYS A 162 4.30 10.15 13.01
N ARG A 163 3.48 10.89 13.76
CA ARG A 163 3.84 12.13 14.44
C ARG A 163 3.81 11.85 15.95
N GLY A 164 4.97 11.61 16.54
CA GLY A 164 5.05 11.06 17.89
C GLY A 164 4.35 9.69 17.96
N ASN A 165 3.28 9.57 18.75
CA ASN A 165 2.50 8.33 18.86
C ASN A 165 1.21 8.33 18.01
N VAL A 166 1.01 9.34 17.18
CA VAL A 166 -0.20 9.48 16.35
C VAL A 166 0.12 9.02 14.94
N ASP A 167 -0.64 8.03 14.45
CA ASP A 167 -0.54 7.58 13.06
C ASP A 167 -1.13 8.62 12.11
N ALA A 168 -0.61 8.69 10.88
CA ALA A 168 -1.22 9.47 9.82
C ALA A 168 -2.59 8.94 9.46
N THR A 169 -3.51 9.84 9.10
CA THR A 169 -4.82 9.44 8.55
C THR A 169 -4.65 9.07 7.08
N GLU A 170 -5.14 7.90 6.70
CA GLU A 170 -5.14 7.47 5.31
C GLU A 170 -6.40 7.95 4.58
N GLU A 171 -6.22 8.53 3.41
CA GLU A 171 -7.30 8.86 2.48
C GLU A 171 -7.03 8.25 1.11
N PRO A 172 -8.04 7.61 0.49
CA PRO A 172 -7.91 7.14 -0.89
C PRO A 172 -7.69 8.32 -1.84
N VAL A 173 -6.89 8.09 -2.87
CA VAL A 173 -6.77 9.04 -3.98
C VAL A 173 -7.88 8.74 -4.99
N GLU A 174 -8.62 9.77 -5.37
CA GLU A 174 -9.73 9.62 -6.30
C GLU A 174 -9.28 9.01 -7.64
N ASN A 175 -9.97 7.98 -8.09
CA ASN A 175 -9.69 7.22 -9.33
C ASN A 175 -8.31 6.52 -9.37
N SER A 176 -7.74 6.20 -8.20
CA SER A 176 -6.48 5.46 -8.07
C SER A 176 -6.57 4.49 -6.88
N ASP A 177 -5.80 3.41 -6.94
CA ASP A 177 -5.59 2.52 -5.79
C ASP A 177 -4.58 3.11 -4.78
N ASP A 178 -4.04 4.29 -5.07
CA ASP A 178 -3.08 4.96 -4.20
C ASP A 178 -3.76 5.54 -2.96
N VAL A 179 -2.98 5.65 -1.90
CA VAL A 179 -3.37 6.24 -0.62
C VAL A 179 -2.49 7.46 -0.36
N LYS A 180 -3.10 8.53 0.14
CA LYS A 180 -2.37 9.65 0.70
C LYS A 180 -2.48 9.65 2.23
N TYR A 181 -1.43 10.09 2.87
CA TYR A 181 -1.29 10.16 4.31
C TYR A 181 -1.45 11.61 4.76
N ILE A 182 -2.27 11.85 5.77
CA ILE A 182 -2.60 13.19 6.23
C ILE A 182 -2.31 13.35 7.72
N PHE A 183 -1.61 14.42 8.05
CA PHE A 183 -1.56 14.92 9.42
C PHE A 183 -2.35 16.22 9.55
N PHE A 184 -3.26 16.24 10.50
CA PHE A 184 -3.95 17.46 10.88
C PHE A 184 -3.12 18.21 11.91
N VAL A 185 -2.89 19.50 11.66
CA VAL A 185 -2.12 20.41 12.48
C VAL A 185 -3.00 21.55 13.00
N ASP A 186 -2.67 22.13 14.14
CA ASP A 186 -3.41 23.29 14.67
C ASP A 186 -3.04 24.58 13.94
N SER A 187 -1.87 24.60 13.30
CA SER A 187 -1.43 25.70 12.44
C SER A 187 -0.45 25.19 11.39
N MET A 188 -0.54 25.73 10.18
CA MET A 188 0.41 25.45 9.11
C MET A 188 1.82 25.98 9.39
N THR A 189 2.04 26.73 10.50
CA THR A 189 3.37 27.15 10.93
C THR A 189 4.11 26.12 11.78
N GLU A 190 3.47 25.01 12.12
CA GLU A 190 4.10 23.93 12.87
C GLU A 190 5.26 23.28 12.10
N VAL A 191 6.22 22.74 12.84
CA VAL A 191 7.35 21.95 12.32
C VAL A 191 7.35 20.60 13.04
N PRO A 192 6.43 19.70 12.70
CA PRO A 192 6.30 18.43 13.40
C PRO A 192 7.45 17.47 13.07
N GLN A 193 7.85 16.69 14.06
CA GLN A 193 8.73 15.55 13.85
C GLN A 193 7.90 14.36 13.36
N ILE A 194 8.30 13.80 12.23
CA ILE A 194 7.63 12.66 11.57
C ILE A 194 8.61 11.49 11.56
N THR A 195 8.07 10.30 11.79
CA THR A 195 8.78 9.03 11.63
C THR A 195 8.08 8.21 10.56
N ILE A 196 8.84 7.65 9.63
CA ILE A 196 8.34 6.81 8.54
C ILE A 196 9.11 5.50 8.57
N GLU A 197 8.38 4.40 8.52
CA GLU A 197 8.92 3.05 8.37
C GLU A 197 8.35 2.42 7.11
N THR A 198 9.22 1.82 6.30
CA THR A 198 8.87 1.18 5.03
C THR A 198 9.26 -0.29 5.05
N SER A 199 8.92 -1.03 4.00
CA SER A 199 9.26 -2.44 3.86
C SER A 199 10.74 -2.71 4.14
N PRO A 200 11.10 -3.85 4.75
CA PRO A 200 12.49 -4.22 5.01
C PRO A 200 13.37 -4.13 3.75
N LYS A 201 14.62 -3.69 3.91
CA LYS A 201 15.60 -3.48 2.83
C LYS A 201 15.22 -2.42 1.78
N SER A 202 14.09 -1.76 1.91
CA SER A 202 13.82 -0.56 1.13
C SER A 202 14.55 0.65 1.72
N ILE A 203 14.74 1.67 0.92
CA ILE A 203 15.23 2.98 1.34
C ILE A 203 14.21 4.03 0.92
N LEU A 204 14.17 5.15 1.61
CA LEU A 204 13.21 6.19 1.31
C LEU A 204 13.86 7.58 1.31
N ARG A 205 13.17 8.52 0.70
CA ARG A 205 13.44 9.95 0.84
C ARG A 205 12.14 10.72 0.95
N VAL A 206 12.17 11.84 1.67
CA VAL A 206 11.01 12.70 1.88
C VAL A 206 11.33 14.11 1.41
N GLY A 207 10.43 14.70 0.66
CA GLY A 207 10.61 16.04 0.14
C GLY A 207 9.47 16.43 -0.80
N TYR A 208 9.72 17.35 -1.71
CA TYR A 208 8.76 17.73 -2.74
C TYR A 208 9.46 18.15 -4.04
N TYR A 209 8.71 18.15 -5.13
CA TYR A 209 9.14 18.71 -6.40
C TYR A 209 8.58 20.13 -6.55
N ASP A 210 9.43 21.07 -6.91
CA ASP A 210 9.00 22.42 -7.24
C ASP A 210 8.37 22.50 -8.66
N SER A 211 7.93 23.70 -9.05
CA SER A 211 7.33 23.93 -10.37
C SER A 211 8.29 23.71 -11.55
N GLN A 212 9.59 23.60 -11.28
CA GLN A 212 10.64 23.29 -12.24
C GLN A 212 11.06 21.80 -12.20
N ASN A 213 10.31 20.97 -11.46
CA ASN A 213 10.58 19.55 -11.25
C ASN A 213 11.94 19.28 -10.57
N LYS A 214 12.37 20.17 -9.67
CA LYS A 214 13.55 19.98 -8.85
C LYS A 214 13.15 19.45 -7.48
N TRP A 215 13.90 18.47 -7.01
CA TRP A 215 13.70 17.87 -5.69
C TRP A 215 14.22 18.77 -4.56
N HIS A 216 13.43 18.94 -3.53
CA HIS A 216 13.75 19.61 -2.29
C HIS A 216 13.63 18.65 -1.12
N ASN A 217 14.73 18.41 -0.41
CA ASN A 217 14.73 17.55 0.77
C ASN A 217 14.08 18.25 1.97
N ASN A 218 13.30 17.51 2.76
CA ASN A 218 12.82 17.90 4.08
C ASN A 218 12.29 19.33 4.18
N GLY A 219 11.72 19.86 3.11
CA GLY A 219 11.24 21.24 3.10
C GLY A 219 12.31 22.32 2.98
N ASP A 220 13.58 21.96 2.79
CA ASP A 220 14.66 22.92 2.52
C ASP A 220 14.40 23.60 1.17
N SER A 221 14.41 24.95 1.19
CA SER A 221 14.23 25.77 -0.01
C SER A 221 15.44 25.72 -0.95
N SER A 222 16.59 25.25 -0.47
CA SER A 222 17.76 25.02 -1.33
C SER A 222 17.53 23.77 -2.18
N ALA A 223 17.18 23.97 -3.47
CA ALA A 223 16.98 22.88 -4.41
C ALA A 223 18.21 21.98 -4.47
N SER A 224 18.07 20.71 -4.16
CA SER A 224 19.10 19.73 -4.49
C SER A 224 19.16 19.59 -6.01
N THR A 225 20.29 19.97 -6.58
CA THR A 225 20.55 19.81 -8.03
C THR A 225 20.90 18.40 -8.43
N ALA A 226 21.03 17.50 -7.47
CA ALA A 226 21.58 16.17 -7.67
C ALA A 226 20.46 15.14 -7.88
N GLY A 227 19.76 15.23 -8.99
CA GLY A 227 18.99 14.12 -9.58
C GLY A 227 18.48 13.02 -8.60
N ASP A 228 18.49 11.80 -9.07
CA ASP A 228 17.95 10.61 -8.40
C ASP A 228 18.78 10.10 -7.18
N THR A 229 19.88 10.75 -6.83
CA THR A 229 20.83 10.26 -5.82
C THR A 229 20.76 10.97 -4.48
N ALA A 230 20.09 12.12 -4.40
CA ALA A 230 20.08 12.95 -3.18
C ALA A 230 18.95 12.56 -2.22
N GLY A 231 19.25 12.56 -0.93
CA GLY A 231 18.27 12.48 0.15
C GLY A 231 17.76 11.08 0.49
N TRP A 232 18.31 10.03 -0.13
CA TRP A 232 17.95 8.65 0.23
C TRP A 232 18.54 8.27 1.59
N THR A 233 17.74 7.57 2.40
CA THR A 233 18.19 6.93 3.64
C THR A 233 19.17 5.79 3.34
N THR A 234 19.80 5.27 4.39
CA THR A 234 20.62 4.05 4.32
C THR A 234 19.85 2.79 4.74
N ASP A 235 18.66 2.97 5.31
CA ASP A 235 17.78 1.90 5.79
C ASP A 235 16.31 2.25 5.52
N ASN A 236 15.40 1.42 5.99
CA ASN A 236 13.96 1.57 5.81
C ASN A 236 13.28 2.49 6.83
N ASN A 237 14.05 3.21 7.63
CA ASN A 237 13.54 4.14 8.62
C ASN A 237 13.97 5.58 8.30
N TRP A 238 13.06 6.52 8.49
CA TRP A 238 13.32 7.93 8.33
C TRP A 238 12.68 8.70 9.47
N GLN A 239 13.42 9.64 10.04
CA GLN A 239 12.93 10.54 11.08
C GLN A 239 13.52 11.92 10.90
N ASP A 240 12.65 12.91 10.74
CA ASP A 240 13.06 14.31 10.64
C ASP A 240 11.87 15.25 10.94
N THR A 241 12.12 16.54 10.91
CA THR A 241 11.10 17.58 11.06
C THR A 241 10.70 18.13 9.69
N LEU A 242 9.39 18.28 9.46
CA LEU A 242 8.84 18.78 8.21
C LEU A 242 8.02 20.04 8.48
N PRO A 243 8.40 21.23 7.90
CA PRO A 243 7.57 22.43 8.00
C PRO A 243 6.19 22.19 7.38
N ALA A 244 5.12 22.31 8.15
CA ALA A 244 3.76 22.02 7.69
C ALA A 244 3.31 22.89 6.51
N ASN A 245 3.89 24.10 6.36
CA ASN A 245 3.57 25.04 5.29
C ASN A 245 4.44 24.93 4.04
N ALA A 246 5.49 24.11 4.04
CA ALA A 246 6.33 23.94 2.86
C ALA A 246 5.52 23.33 1.71
N ASN A 247 5.72 23.84 0.51
CA ASN A 247 4.99 23.41 -0.69
C ASN A 247 3.45 23.32 -0.49
N GLY A 248 2.87 24.22 0.31
CA GLY A 248 1.43 24.19 0.64
C GLY A 248 1.02 22.99 1.47
N GLY A 249 1.94 22.44 2.27
CA GLY A 249 1.70 21.29 3.14
C GLY A 249 1.80 19.94 2.46
N LYS A 250 2.29 19.87 1.21
CA LYS A 250 2.35 18.62 0.44
C LYS A 250 3.79 18.15 0.23
N TYR A 251 4.01 16.90 0.58
CA TYR A 251 5.28 16.20 0.44
C TYR A 251 5.09 14.93 -0.38
N VAL A 252 6.19 14.47 -0.97
CA VAL A 252 6.30 13.16 -1.61
C VAL A 252 7.23 12.31 -0.78
N ILE A 253 6.80 11.10 -0.48
CA ILE A 253 7.64 10.05 0.08
C ILE A 253 7.95 9.11 -1.07
N GLU A 254 9.21 9.07 -1.50
CA GLU A 254 9.65 8.08 -2.50
C GLU A 254 10.26 6.90 -1.76
N VAL A 255 9.74 5.71 -2.00
CA VAL A 255 10.25 4.46 -1.46
C VAL A 255 10.88 3.66 -2.60
N LYS A 256 12.11 3.20 -2.38
CA LYS A 256 12.86 2.39 -3.34
C LYS A 256 13.18 1.04 -2.72
N ALA A 257 12.67 -0.02 -3.32
CA ALA A 257 12.95 -1.39 -2.91
C ALA A 257 14.40 -1.82 -3.21
N GLU A 258 14.82 -2.93 -2.64
CA GLU A 258 16.15 -3.52 -2.84
C GLU A 258 16.46 -3.80 -4.34
N ASN A 259 15.43 -4.22 -5.11
CA ASN A 259 15.57 -4.46 -6.55
C ASN A 259 15.59 -3.17 -7.41
N GLY A 260 15.44 -2.00 -6.77
CA GLY A 260 15.44 -0.69 -7.43
C GLY A 260 14.09 -0.18 -7.90
N SER A 261 13.01 -0.97 -7.77
CA SER A 261 11.64 -0.48 -8.04
C SER A 261 11.27 0.65 -7.09
N LYS A 262 10.52 1.63 -7.60
CA LYS A 262 10.15 2.83 -6.83
C LYS A 262 8.64 2.96 -6.76
N LYS A 263 8.16 3.48 -5.62
CA LYS A 263 6.77 3.88 -5.42
C LYS A 263 6.73 5.23 -4.71
N ASN A 264 5.80 6.07 -5.11
CA ASN A 264 5.63 7.40 -4.55
C ASN A 264 4.34 7.45 -3.74
N TYR A 265 4.41 8.10 -2.58
CA TYR A 265 3.29 8.34 -1.71
C TYR A 265 3.17 9.83 -1.44
N VAL A 266 1.97 10.28 -1.18
CA VAL A 266 1.70 11.68 -0.83
C VAL A 266 1.52 11.79 0.68
N LEU A 267 2.29 12.69 1.29
CA LEU A 267 2.09 13.13 2.68
C LEU A 267 1.58 14.57 2.65
N GLU A 268 0.45 14.83 3.31
CA GLU A 268 -0.19 16.14 3.33
C GLU A 268 -0.38 16.62 4.76
N PHE A 269 -0.02 17.86 5.03
CA PHE A 269 -0.42 18.56 6.25
C PHE A 269 -1.65 19.40 5.95
N ARG A 270 -2.64 19.33 6.81
CA ARG A 270 -3.85 20.14 6.77
C ARG A 270 -4.10 20.79 8.10
N GLU A 271 -4.47 22.05 8.09
CA GLU A 271 -4.99 22.69 9.28
C GLU A 271 -6.32 22.05 9.66
N LYS A 272 -6.50 21.79 10.96
CA LYS A 272 -7.76 21.26 11.47
C LYS A 272 -8.89 22.23 11.17
N SER A 273 -9.98 21.70 10.67
CA SER A 273 -11.18 22.46 10.32
C SER A 273 -11.92 22.95 11.56
N ASP A 274 -12.51 24.13 11.45
CA ASP A 274 -13.45 24.71 12.40
C ASP A 274 -14.91 24.56 11.95
N ASP A 275 -15.15 23.91 10.80
CA ASP A 275 -16.49 23.71 10.23
C ASP A 275 -17.29 22.69 11.06
N THR A 276 -18.42 23.15 11.59
CA THR A 276 -19.38 22.34 12.33
C THR A 276 -20.69 22.17 11.58
N SER A 277 -20.79 22.62 10.32
CA SER A 277 -22.05 22.63 9.60
C SER A 277 -22.58 21.22 9.29
N ILE A 278 -23.90 21.08 9.39
CA ILE A 278 -24.61 19.88 8.96
C ILE A 278 -24.89 20.02 7.46
N LYS A 279 -24.44 19.02 6.67
CA LYS A 279 -24.68 18.95 5.23
C LYS A 279 -26.08 18.44 4.92
N SER A 280 -26.53 17.40 5.64
CA SER A 280 -27.88 16.86 5.48
C SER A 280 -28.32 16.06 6.69
N ILE A 281 -29.64 15.97 6.88
CA ILE A 281 -30.30 15.04 7.81
C ILE A 281 -31.32 14.26 6.99
N THR A 282 -31.17 12.94 6.93
CA THR A 282 -32.06 12.05 6.18
C THR A 282 -32.67 10.99 7.07
N THR A 283 -33.87 10.51 6.74
CA THR A 283 -34.48 9.36 7.39
C THR A 283 -34.37 8.11 6.51
N GLU A 284 -34.63 6.93 7.08
CA GLU A 284 -34.63 5.66 6.30
C GLU A 284 -35.59 5.68 5.09
N LYS A 285 -36.59 6.53 5.11
CA LYS A 285 -37.58 6.69 4.02
C LYS A 285 -37.16 7.77 3.01
N GLY A 286 -35.95 8.33 3.11
CA GLY A 286 -35.45 9.36 2.21
C GLY A 286 -36.10 10.73 2.38
N LEU A 287 -36.70 10.99 3.54
CA LEU A 287 -37.20 12.31 3.87
C LEU A 287 -36.05 13.17 4.35
N ASP A 288 -35.71 14.19 3.59
CA ASP A 288 -34.67 15.16 3.95
C ASP A 288 -35.20 16.11 5.01
N GLY A 289 -34.39 16.41 6.02
CA GLY A 289 -34.65 17.48 6.96
C GLY A 289 -34.44 18.82 6.24
N GLU A 290 -35.47 19.65 6.16
CA GLU A 290 -35.40 20.97 5.60
C GLU A 290 -34.91 21.99 6.62
N TYR A 291 -33.96 22.84 6.16
CA TYR A 291 -33.51 23.98 6.96
C TYR A 291 -34.57 25.09 6.98
N ASN A 292 -35.07 25.39 8.16
CA ASN A 292 -36.08 26.45 8.32
C ASN A 292 -35.42 27.76 8.77
N VAL A 293 -35.32 28.73 7.85
CA VAL A 293 -34.74 30.06 8.10
C VAL A 293 -35.65 31.04 8.82
N ASP A 294 -36.95 30.76 8.92
CA ASP A 294 -37.95 31.71 9.45
C ASP A 294 -38.10 31.66 10.99
N MET A 295 -37.54 30.63 11.62
CA MET A 295 -37.51 30.60 13.09
C MET A 295 -36.28 31.36 13.58
N SER A 296 -36.50 32.26 14.55
CA SER A 296 -35.50 33.13 15.20
C SER A 296 -34.45 32.35 16.01
N MET A 297 -34.27 31.09 15.74
CA MET A 297 -33.36 30.15 16.38
C MET A 297 -32.14 29.87 15.55
N THR A 298 -31.04 29.56 16.19
CA THR A 298 -29.71 29.53 15.60
C THR A 298 -29.56 28.58 14.43
N VAL A 299 -30.26 27.48 14.31
CA VAL A 299 -30.41 26.63 13.10
C VAL A 299 -31.48 25.58 13.40
N LEU A 300 -32.58 25.58 12.71
CA LEU A 300 -33.65 24.60 12.86
C LEU A 300 -33.86 23.80 11.59
N TYR A 301 -33.79 22.49 11.69
CA TYR A 301 -34.20 21.55 10.65
C TYR A 301 -35.57 20.98 11.00
N GLU A 302 -36.40 20.72 9.99
CA GLU A 302 -37.71 20.09 10.15
C GLU A 302 -37.76 18.76 9.37
N ALA A 303 -38.34 17.74 9.96
CA ALA A 303 -38.60 16.47 9.28
C ALA A 303 -39.98 15.91 9.72
N ASN A 304 -40.75 15.40 8.76
CA ASN A 304 -41.96 14.65 9.05
C ASN A 304 -41.58 13.18 9.27
N VAL A 305 -42.01 12.61 10.39
CA VAL A 305 -41.61 11.29 10.82
C VAL A 305 -42.80 10.45 11.27
N PRO A 306 -42.72 9.11 11.16
CA PRO A 306 -43.75 8.21 11.65
C PRO A 306 -43.80 8.14 13.18
N ASP A 307 -44.85 7.52 13.70
CA ASP A 307 -45.12 7.28 15.13
C ASP A 307 -44.42 6.03 15.71
N HIS A 308 -43.45 5.48 14.99
CA HIS A 308 -42.64 4.34 15.41
C HIS A 308 -41.14 4.68 15.31
N ASP A 309 -40.28 3.81 15.84
CA ASP A 309 -38.83 3.98 15.82
C ASP A 309 -38.33 4.38 14.43
N ILE A 310 -37.49 5.41 14.36
CA ILE A 310 -36.88 5.91 13.13
C ILE A 310 -35.38 6.02 13.28
N LEU A 311 -34.70 5.86 12.18
CA LEU A 311 -33.27 6.11 12.07
C LEU A 311 -33.03 7.42 11.30
N LEU A 312 -32.27 8.30 11.92
CA LEU A 312 -31.77 9.52 11.29
C LEU A 312 -30.33 9.34 10.90
N ASP A 313 -29.98 9.67 9.66
CA ASP A 313 -28.62 9.76 9.19
C ASP A 313 -28.25 11.25 9.08
N ILE A 314 -27.27 11.69 9.86
CA ILE A 314 -26.80 13.08 9.93
C ILE A 314 -25.43 13.13 9.30
N LEU A 315 -25.31 13.86 8.21
CA LEU A 315 -24.06 14.06 7.49
C LEU A 315 -23.51 15.44 7.79
N LEU A 316 -22.28 15.52 8.26
CA LEU A 316 -21.57 16.78 8.47
C LEU A 316 -20.85 17.20 7.19
N THR A 317 -20.66 18.49 6.99
CA THR A 317 -19.89 19.03 5.85
C THR A 317 -18.42 18.65 5.98
N ASP A 318 -17.87 18.83 7.20
CA ASP A 318 -16.54 18.32 7.51
C ASP A 318 -16.64 16.88 8.03
N LYS A 319 -16.07 15.93 7.30
CA LYS A 319 -16.07 14.52 7.68
C LYS A 319 -15.24 14.20 8.93
N TYR A 320 -14.44 15.15 9.41
CA TYR A 320 -13.62 15.01 10.63
C TYR A 320 -14.23 15.71 11.83
N ALA A 321 -15.27 16.53 11.64
CA ALA A 321 -16.10 17.01 12.74
C ALA A 321 -16.88 15.84 13.37
N THR A 322 -17.32 16.02 14.60
CA THR A 322 -18.03 14.97 15.37
C THR A 322 -19.34 15.47 15.94
N ILE A 323 -20.30 14.58 16.09
CA ILE A 323 -21.49 14.84 16.90
C ILE A 323 -21.15 14.42 18.33
N GLU A 324 -21.06 15.41 19.24
CA GLU A 324 -20.74 15.18 20.63
C GLU A 324 -21.93 14.59 21.38
N SER A 325 -23.14 15.11 21.10
CA SER A 325 -24.36 14.61 21.72
C SER A 325 -25.60 14.91 20.88
N ILE A 326 -26.65 14.12 21.09
CA ILE A 326 -27.99 14.38 20.62
C ILE A 326 -28.93 14.19 21.82
N HIS A 327 -29.69 15.23 22.15
CA HIS A 327 -30.62 15.21 23.26
C HIS A 327 -32.01 15.68 22.84
N GLU A 328 -33.05 15.05 23.38
CA GLU A 328 -34.39 15.59 23.28
C GLU A 328 -34.57 16.76 24.27
N VAL A 329 -35.11 17.87 23.78
CA VAL A 329 -35.32 19.09 24.55
C VAL A 329 -36.79 19.52 24.49
N ALA A 330 -37.26 20.18 25.52
CA ALA A 330 -38.65 20.61 25.59
C ALA A 330 -39.00 21.69 24.58
N LEU A 331 -38.07 22.61 24.40
CA LEU A 331 -38.15 23.71 23.44
C LEU A 331 -36.74 23.95 22.86
N PRO A 332 -36.64 24.44 21.61
CA PRO A 332 -35.40 24.99 21.12
C PRO A 332 -34.95 26.15 22.04
N ASP A 333 -33.65 26.29 22.25
CA ASP A 333 -33.00 27.21 23.22
C ASP A 333 -33.05 26.82 24.69
N ASP A 334 -33.83 25.81 25.08
CA ASP A 334 -33.89 25.35 26.48
C ASP A 334 -32.73 24.39 26.74
N SER A 335 -31.53 24.97 26.96
CA SER A 335 -30.30 24.18 27.21
C SER A 335 -30.35 23.43 28.55
N GLU A 336 -31.30 23.77 29.44
CA GLU A 336 -31.39 23.21 30.79
C GLU A 336 -32.44 22.10 30.91
N ASN A 337 -33.43 22.04 30.01
CA ASN A 337 -34.49 21.03 30.06
C ASN A 337 -34.30 19.90 29.04
N ILE A 338 -33.28 19.09 29.25
CA ILE A 338 -33.12 17.82 28.53
C ILE A 338 -34.24 16.87 29.03
N ILE A 339 -35.12 16.46 28.12
CA ILE A 339 -36.25 15.56 28.45
C ILE A 339 -35.75 14.11 28.48
N ASP A 340 -34.93 13.73 27.53
CA ASP A 340 -34.39 12.37 27.47
C ASP A 340 -33.02 12.34 26.76
N SER A 341 -32.09 11.55 27.32
CA SER A 341 -30.78 11.28 26.77
C SER A 341 -30.67 9.89 26.13
N THR A 342 -31.81 9.20 25.98
CA THR A 342 -31.83 7.76 25.64
C THR A 342 -31.69 7.43 24.17
N GLY A 343 -31.42 8.41 23.34
CA GLY A 343 -31.08 8.12 21.95
C GLY A 343 -29.61 7.67 21.84
N ASP A 344 -29.38 6.41 21.58
CA ASP A 344 -28.05 5.90 21.29
C ASP A 344 -27.55 6.47 19.96
N ILE A 345 -26.45 7.22 20.01
CA ILE A 345 -25.68 7.50 18.80
C ILE A 345 -25.11 6.17 18.35
N ILE A 346 -25.80 5.52 17.42
CA ILE A 346 -25.30 4.30 16.80
C ILE A 346 -24.23 4.72 15.81
N THR A 347 -23.00 4.65 16.22
CA THR A 347 -21.76 4.70 15.43
C THR A 347 -21.84 5.36 14.04
N ARG A 348 -20.80 6.08 13.69
CA ARG A 348 -20.62 6.62 12.34
C ARG A 348 -20.82 5.50 11.31
N LYS A 349 -21.82 5.65 10.43
CA LYS A 349 -22.11 4.69 9.39
C LYS A 349 -20.90 4.60 8.46
N LYS A 350 -20.42 3.41 8.17
CA LYS A 350 -19.45 3.16 7.09
C LYS A 350 -20.15 3.36 5.73
N THR A 351 -20.45 4.60 5.39
CA THR A 351 -20.78 5.03 4.03
C THR A 351 -19.62 5.86 3.54
N ASP A 352 -19.45 6.00 2.25
CA ASP A 352 -18.38 6.81 1.64
C ASP A 352 -18.37 8.26 2.18
N GLU A 353 -19.49 8.74 2.71
CA GLU A 353 -19.64 10.07 3.26
C GLU A 353 -19.56 10.13 4.81
N GLY A 354 -19.66 9.02 5.52
CA GLY A 354 -19.45 8.94 6.97
C GLY A 354 -20.55 9.59 7.82
N ALA A 355 -21.83 9.42 7.46
CA ALA A 355 -22.95 9.94 8.23
C ALA A 355 -23.05 9.32 9.64
N PHE A 356 -23.46 10.13 10.63
CA PHE A 356 -23.80 9.66 11.97
C PHE A 356 -25.24 9.14 11.96
N ARG A 357 -25.45 7.98 12.54
CA ARG A 357 -26.78 7.40 12.68
C ARG A 357 -27.29 7.53 14.10
N TYR A 358 -28.52 8.03 14.25
CA TYR A 358 -29.20 8.19 15.53
C TYR A 358 -30.57 7.54 15.46
N LYS A 359 -30.92 6.78 16.51
CA LYS A 359 -32.24 6.16 16.64
C LYS A 359 -33.15 6.99 17.51
N VAL A 360 -34.26 7.47 16.96
CA VAL A 360 -35.36 8.09 17.73
C VAL A 360 -36.35 7.00 18.11
N VAL A 361 -36.39 6.67 19.39
CA VAL A 361 -37.27 5.62 19.89
C VAL A 361 -38.72 6.15 19.99
N GLY A 362 -39.68 5.35 19.50
CA GLY A 362 -41.08 5.64 19.56
C GLY A 362 -41.58 6.72 18.60
N GLY A 363 -40.69 7.20 17.69
CA GLY A 363 -41.05 8.20 16.68
C GLY A 363 -41.73 9.45 17.24
N VAL A 364 -42.66 10.03 16.47
CA VAL A 364 -43.49 11.18 16.91
C VAL A 364 -44.97 10.83 16.73
N PRO A 365 -45.80 10.93 17.77
CA PRO A 365 -47.25 10.70 17.65
C PRO A 365 -47.90 11.59 16.60
N ILE A 366 -48.99 11.13 16.00
CA ILE A 366 -49.79 11.90 15.04
C ILE A 366 -50.16 13.26 15.64
N GLY A 367 -49.92 14.34 14.90
CA GLY A 367 -50.10 15.72 15.35
C GLY A 367 -49.10 16.21 16.41
N GLY A 368 -48.20 15.34 16.84
CA GLY A 368 -47.18 15.65 17.86
C GLY A 368 -45.93 16.31 17.28
N LYS A 369 -45.06 16.78 18.19
CA LYS A 369 -43.76 17.37 17.91
C LYS A 369 -42.73 16.91 18.92
N ARG A 370 -41.48 16.70 18.48
CA ARG A 370 -40.33 16.48 19.34
C ARG A 370 -39.16 17.35 18.83
N TYR A 371 -38.36 17.87 19.74
CA TYR A 371 -37.19 18.67 19.40
C TYR A 371 -35.95 17.92 19.83
N LEU A 372 -35.02 17.78 18.89
CA LEU A 372 -33.69 17.22 19.16
C LEU A 372 -32.66 18.33 19.07
N ARG A 373 -31.79 18.45 20.07
CA ARG A 373 -30.58 19.28 20.01
C ARG A 373 -29.43 18.42 19.63
N ILE A 374 -28.75 18.75 18.51
CA ILE A 374 -27.57 18.08 17.97
C ILE A 374 -26.39 18.99 18.27
N THR A 375 -25.47 18.56 19.11
CA THR A 375 -24.24 19.29 19.43
C THR A 375 -23.12 18.81 18.55
N VAL A 376 -22.61 19.68 17.68
CA VAL A 376 -21.53 19.37 16.75
C VAL A 376 -20.24 20.03 17.22
N LYS A 377 -19.17 19.22 17.28
CA LYS A 377 -17.85 19.62 17.67
C LYS A 377 -16.93 19.67 16.45
N PRO A 378 -16.18 20.76 16.26
CA PRO A 378 -15.25 20.86 15.13
C PRO A 378 -14.04 19.95 15.31
N GLN A 379 -13.32 19.68 14.22
CA GLN A 379 -12.11 18.88 14.24
C GLN A 379 -11.01 19.49 15.15
N ASN A 380 -10.94 20.81 15.24
CA ASN A 380 -9.91 21.51 16.01
C ASN A 380 -10.15 21.53 17.53
N ASP A 381 -11.23 20.92 18.03
CA ASP A 381 -11.57 20.78 19.45
C ASP A 381 -11.78 22.12 20.21
N LYS A 382 -11.90 23.25 19.53
CA LYS A 382 -12.13 24.54 20.17
C LYS A 382 -13.54 24.63 20.72
N ALA A 383 -13.66 24.77 22.04
CA ALA A 383 -14.96 24.78 22.74
C ALA A 383 -15.89 25.91 22.28
N GLU A 384 -15.30 27.08 21.93
CA GLU A 384 -16.05 28.25 21.45
C GLU A 384 -16.66 28.05 20.06
N LEU A 385 -16.24 27.01 19.31
CA LEU A 385 -16.76 26.69 18.00
C LEU A 385 -17.76 25.55 18.02
N VAL A 386 -18.01 24.93 19.17
CA VAL A 386 -19.07 23.93 19.34
C VAL A 386 -20.41 24.56 19.02
N LYS A 387 -21.20 23.93 18.15
CA LYS A 387 -22.46 24.47 17.68
C LYS A 387 -23.62 23.54 17.96
N ASN A 388 -24.73 24.11 18.44
CA ASN A 388 -25.99 23.40 18.65
C ASN A 388 -26.89 23.63 17.44
N TYR A 389 -27.43 22.53 16.91
CA TYR A 389 -28.48 22.52 15.90
C TYR A 389 -29.71 21.91 16.48
N TYR A 390 -30.87 22.40 16.04
CA TYR A 390 -32.14 21.90 16.50
C TYR A 390 -32.91 21.27 15.35
N LEU A 391 -33.37 20.04 15.56
CA LEU A 391 -34.18 19.30 14.62
C LEU A 391 -35.61 19.19 15.21
N LEU A 392 -36.59 19.73 14.50
CA LEU A 392 -37.99 19.55 14.79
C LEU A 392 -38.49 18.31 14.03
N LEU A 393 -38.87 17.30 14.76
CA LEU A 393 -39.61 16.15 14.26
C LEU A 393 -41.10 16.38 14.41
N LYS A 394 -41.82 16.28 13.29
CA LYS A 394 -43.30 16.41 13.27
C LYS A 394 -43.91 15.05 12.98
N GLY A 395 -44.89 14.65 13.77
CA GLY A 395 -45.76 13.53 13.44
C GLY A 395 -46.66 13.84 12.23
N ALA A 396 -47.18 12.79 11.63
CA ALA A 396 -48.16 12.96 10.55
C ALA A 396 -49.29 13.88 10.99
N SER A 397 -49.85 14.66 10.07
CA SER A 397 -51.03 15.48 10.36
C SER A 397 -52.21 14.61 10.77
N ASP A 398 -52.91 15.02 11.79
CA ASP A 398 -54.20 14.49 12.17
C ASP A 398 -55.36 15.20 11.45
N ASP A 399 -55.03 16.19 10.65
CA ASP A 399 -56.01 16.89 9.82
C ASP A 399 -56.46 16.00 8.67
N LEU A 400 -57.66 15.49 8.78
CA LEU A 400 -58.34 14.70 7.76
C LEU A 400 -59.31 15.53 6.92
N SER A 401 -59.28 16.88 7.08
CA SER A 401 -60.12 17.74 6.27
C SER A 401 -59.67 17.73 4.81
N LEU A 402 -60.62 17.78 3.92
CA LEU A 402 -60.38 18.00 2.51
C LEU A 402 -60.49 19.49 2.24
N ASP A 403 -59.40 20.06 1.71
CA ASP A 403 -59.33 21.45 1.34
C ASP A 403 -59.61 21.62 -0.15
N ASN A 404 -60.45 22.62 -0.48
CA ASN A 404 -60.70 22.97 -1.89
C ASN A 404 -61.19 21.81 -2.81
N VAL A 405 -62.08 20.97 -2.30
CA VAL A 405 -62.66 19.91 -3.13
C VAL A 405 -63.36 20.52 -4.35
N LYS A 406 -63.00 20.08 -5.53
CA LYS A 406 -63.51 20.57 -6.81
C LYS A 406 -64.18 19.46 -7.61
N VAL A 407 -65.23 19.84 -8.30
CA VAL A 407 -65.80 18.98 -9.37
C VAL A 407 -65.93 19.85 -10.61
N ASN A 408 -65.31 19.47 -11.70
CA ASN A 408 -65.21 20.23 -12.96
C ASN A 408 -64.86 21.72 -12.72
N ASP A 409 -63.76 21.97 -12.01
CA ASP A 409 -63.26 23.30 -11.59
C ASP A 409 -64.21 24.12 -10.67
N THR A 410 -65.34 23.57 -10.26
CA THR A 410 -66.22 24.19 -9.25
C THR A 410 -65.67 23.84 -7.87
N VAL A 411 -65.24 24.86 -7.12
CA VAL A 411 -64.74 24.69 -5.75
C VAL A 411 -65.93 24.72 -4.77
N ASN A 412 -65.94 23.74 -3.88
CA ASN A 412 -66.84 23.78 -2.73
C ASN A 412 -66.01 23.78 -1.43
N THR A 413 -65.91 24.94 -0.80
CA THR A 413 -65.14 25.13 0.44
C THR A 413 -65.98 24.93 1.70
N THR A 414 -67.27 24.67 1.56
CA THR A 414 -68.13 24.52 2.73
C THR A 414 -68.61 23.07 2.86
N PRO A 415 -67.97 22.26 3.70
CA PRO A 415 -68.40 20.88 3.91
C PRO A 415 -69.75 20.85 4.65
N ILE A 416 -70.57 19.87 4.29
CA ILE A 416 -71.76 19.54 5.00
C ILE A 416 -71.41 18.46 6.03
N SER A 417 -71.90 18.59 7.25
CA SER A 417 -71.67 17.57 8.30
C SER A 417 -70.21 17.43 8.78
N ASN A 418 -69.71 18.54 9.37
CA ASN A 418 -68.34 18.58 9.96
C ASN A 418 -67.19 18.06 9.07
N GLY A 419 -67.21 18.43 7.79
CA GLY A 419 -66.12 18.06 6.90
C GLY A 419 -66.20 16.66 6.27
N LEU A 420 -67.20 15.89 6.62
CA LEU A 420 -67.29 14.50 6.15
C LEU A 420 -68.07 14.31 4.84
N LYS A 421 -68.74 15.38 4.35
CA LYS A 421 -69.59 15.32 3.14
C LYS A 421 -69.52 16.58 2.34
N TYR A 422 -69.15 16.46 1.10
CA TYR A 422 -69.23 17.53 0.08
C TYR A 422 -70.34 17.19 -0.90
N THR A 423 -71.10 18.19 -1.33
CA THR A 423 -72.19 18.00 -2.29
C THR A 423 -72.04 18.97 -3.43
N PHE A 424 -72.01 18.45 -4.63
CA PHE A 424 -71.94 19.20 -5.87
C PHE A 424 -73.20 18.93 -6.70
N SER A 425 -73.70 19.95 -7.31
CA SER A 425 -74.75 19.84 -8.31
C SER A 425 -74.14 19.97 -9.69
N VAL A 426 -74.25 18.96 -10.48
CA VAL A 426 -73.78 18.97 -11.90
C VAL A 426 -74.97 18.98 -12.86
N PRO A 427 -74.88 19.64 -14.02
CA PRO A 427 -75.93 19.59 -15.04
C PRO A 427 -76.23 18.15 -15.46
N THR A 428 -77.50 17.87 -15.76
CA THR A 428 -77.95 16.55 -16.21
C THR A 428 -77.34 16.09 -17.53
N THR A 429 -76.68 16.95 -18.22
CA THR A 429 -75.97 16.68 -19.46
C THR A 429 -74.53 16.23 -19.25
N VAL A 430 -74.02 16.30 -18.03
CA VAL A 430 -72.66 15.87 -17.66
C VAL A 430 -72.67 14.36 -17.46
N THR A 431 -71.91 13.58 -18.28
CA THR A 431 -71.78 12.13 -18.19
C THR A 431 -70.52 11.70 -17.42
N GLU A 432 -69.56 12.60 -17.28
CA GLU A 432 -68.29 12.37 -16.55
C GLU A 432 -67.94 13.65 -15.79
N ALA A 433 -67.39 13.51 -14.60
CA ALA A 433 -66.97 14.63 -13.77
C ALA A 433 -65.60 14.30 -13.18
N ASP A 434 -64.64 15.27 -13.33
CA ASP A 434 -63.35 15.20 -12.68
C ASP A 434 -63.45 15.71 -11.23
N VAL A 435 -62.98 14.89 -10.29
CA VAL A 435 -62.87 15.25 -8.88
C VAL A 435 -61.40 15.39 -8.51
N THR A 436 -61.01 16.54 -8.06
CA THR A 436 -59.63 16.86 -7.67
C THR A 436 -59.61 17.48 -6.25
#